data_04bd6e3ec996bf89e023853b5d5df677
#
_entry.id   04bd6e3ec996bf89e023853b5d5df677
#
_cell.length_a   1.000
_cell.length_b   1.000
_cell.length_c   1.000
_cell.angle_alpha   90.00
_cell.angle_beta   90.00
_cell.angle_gamma   90.00
#
_symmetry.space_group_name_H-M   'P 1'
#
loop_
_entity.id
_entity.type
_entity.pdbx_description
1 polymer ?
#
loop_
_entity_poly.entity_id
_entity_poly.type
_entity_poly.pdbx_seq_one_letter_code
_entity_poly.pdbx_strand_id
1 'polypeptide(L)'
;EASALKLAEQIRSAGLPMARLKTGTPPRLDGRTIDWAVLEEQPSDAANWTMSSMTIKRRVAQLFCAITRTNAQTHDIIRASLDRSPLFGGAIQGQGPRYCPSIEDKIFRFGDRDGHQVFLEPEGLDSHLIYPNGISTSLPSDVQLAMVRSMKGLERVEMAVAGYAVEYDYIDPRALDRSLKIQG
;
A
#
# COMPACT_ATOMS: atom_id res chain seq x y z
N GLU A 1 12.77 -0.53 -4.85
CA GLU A 1 13.57 -1.71 -4.49
C GLU A 1 14.12 -2.39 -5.74
N ALA A 2 15.33 -2.96 -5.65
CA ALA A 2 15.90 -3.76 -6.73
C ALA A 2 15.19 -5.12 -6.79
N SER A 3 14.85 -5.59 -7.99
CA SER A 3 14.19 -6.89 -8.15
C SER A 3 15.13 -8.06 -7.88
N ALA A 4 14.64 -9.10 -7.21
CA ALA A 4 15.39 -10.32 -6.87
C ALA A 4 15.28 -11.41 -7.97
N LEU A 5 15.43 -11.05 -9.23
CA LEU A 5 15.23 -11.94 -10.38
C LEU A 5 16.10 -13.20 -10.30
N LYS A 6 17.38 -13.05 -9.94
CA LYS A 6 18.31 -14.20 -9.84
C LYS A 6 17.88 -15.22 -8.79
N LEU A 7 17.37 -14.75 -7.64
CA LEU A 7 16.85 -15.62 -6.60
C LEU A 7 15.58 -16.34 -7.07
N ALA A 8 14.68 -15.65 -7.74
CA ALA A 8 13.47 -16.24 -8.31
C ALA A 8 13.81 -17.33 -9.35
N GLU A 9 14.81 -17.09 -10.20
CA GLU A 9 15.31 -18.06 -11.17
C GLU A 9 15.92 -19.32 -10.50
N GLN A 10 16.72 -19.14 -9.44
CA GLN A 10 17.29 -20.24 -8.67
C GLN A 10 16.21 -21.10 -8.01
N ILE A 11 15.20 -20.50 -7.39
CA ILE A 11 14.10 -21.22 -6.75
C ILE A 11 13.28 -21.98 -7.81
N ARG A 12 13.04 -21.36 -8.97
CA ARG A 12 12.32 -22.00 -10.09
C ARG A 12 13.11 -23.18 -10.66
N SER A 13 14.43 -23.01 -10.80
CA SER A 13 15.33 -24.06 -11.30
C SER A 13 15.45 -25.26 -10.34
N ALA A 14 15.19 -25.05 -9.07
CA ALA A 14 15.10 -26.12 -8.07
C ALA A 14 13.81 -26.98 -8.19
N GLY A 15 12.97 -26.69 -9.19
CA GLY A 15 11.75 -27.48 -9.45
C GLY A 15 10.60 -27.26 -8.45
N LEU A 16 10.67 -26.20 -7.65
CA LEU A 16 9.63 -25.91 -6.66
C LEU A 16 8.37 -25.35 -7.34
N PRO A 17 7.17 -25.73 -6.87
CA PRO A 17 5.92 -25.21 -7.40
C PRO A 17 5.78 -23.73 -7.03
N MET A 18 5.91 -22.87 -8.02
CA MET A 18 5.83 -21.42 -7.84
C MET A 18 4.57 -20.84 -8.45
N ALA A 19 4.09 -19.79 -7.83
CA ALA A 19 3.03 -18.95 -8.35
C ALA A 19 3.40 -17.47 -8.17
N ARG A 20 2.61 -16.56 -8.75
CA ARG A 20 2.87 -15.13 -8.72
C ARG A 20 1.66 -14.35 -8.23
N LEU A 21 1.90 -13.43 -7.30
CA LEU A 21 0.95 -12.42 -6.86
C LEU A 21 1.35 -11.05 -7.40
N LYS A 22 0.39 -10.16 -7.52
CA LYS A 22 0.60 -8.75 -7.86
C LYS A 22 -0.12 -7.84 -6.89
N THR A 23 0.52 -6.72 -6.54
CA THR A 23 -0.07 -5.66 -5.72
C THR A 23 0.51 -4.31 -6.12
N GLY A 24 0.10 -3.25 -5.43
CA GLY A 24 0.68 -1.92 -5.58
C GLY A 24 1.21 -1.39 -4.25
N THR A 25 2.04 -0.37 -4.30
CA THR A 25 2.36 0.47 -3.14
C THR A 25 1.65 1.81 -3.28
N PRO A 26 1.30 2.50 -2.18
CA PRO A 26 0.83 3.87 -2.29
C PRO A 26 1.99 4.82 -2.60
N PRO A 27 1.71 6.04 -3.08
CA PRO A 27 2.73 7.08 -3.16
C PRO A 27 3.30 7.41 -1.78
N ARG A 28 4.47 8.05 -1.74
CA ARG A 28 4.99 8.67 -0.53
C ARG A 28 4.77 10.17 -0.62
N LEU A 29 4.17 10.75 0.40
CA LEU A 29 3.80 12.15 0.46
C LEU A 29 4.78 12.91 1.35
N ASP A 30 5.03 14.18 1.03
CA ASP A 30 5.80 15.07 1.92
C ASP A 30 4.86 15.60 3.02
N GLY A 31 5.04 15.12 4.24
CA GLY A 31 4.21 15.47 5.39
C GLY A 31 4.23 16.95 5.77
N ARG A 32 5.24 17.70 5.32
CA ARG A 32 5.35 19.15 5.54
C ARG A 32 4.36 19.97 4.69
N THR A 33 3.80 19.33 3.66
CA THR A 33 2.85 19.94 2.72
C THR A 33 1.41 19.52 2.96
N ILE A 34 1.17 18.69 3.98
CA ILE A 34 -0.16 18.24 4.40
C ILE A 34 -0.78 19.26 5.35
N ASP A 35 -2.05 19.57 5.17
CA ASP A 35 -2.83 20.38 6.11
C ASP A 35 -3.38 19.49 7.24
N TRP A 36 -2.54 19.25 8.23
CA TRP A 36 -2.88 18.39 9.37
C TRP A 36 -4.03 18.94 10.22
N ALA A 37 -4.23 20.27 10.24
CA ALA A 37 -5.22 20.90 11.10
C ALA A 37 -6.68 20.56 10.77
N VAL A 38 -6.94 20.15 9.53
CA VAL A 38 -8.28 19.78 9.07
C VAL A 38 -8.57 18.28 9.13
N LEU A 39 -7.59 17.47 9.53
CA LEU A 39 -7.66 16.01 9.55
C LEU A 39 -8.02 15.49 10.94
N GLU A 40 -8.66 14.33 10.97
CA GLU A 40 -8.92 13.60 12.20
C GLU A 40 -7.63 12.90 12.66
N GLU A 41 -7.23 13.17 13.90
CA GLU A 41 -6.07 12.56 14.52
C GLU A 41 -6.41 11.15 15.02
N GLN A 42 -5.55 10.18 14.72
CA GLN A 42 -5.60 8.84 15.29
C GLN A 42 -4.37 8.63 16.18
N PRO A 43 -4.50 8.81 17.49
CA PRO A 43 -3.38 8.64 18.41
C PRO A 43 -2.96 7.17 18.55
N SER A 44 -1.73 6.96 19.00
CA SER A 44 -1.27 5.64 19.45
C SER A 44 -2.05 5.19 20.68
N ASP A 45 -2.07 3.87 20.92
CA ASP A 45 -2.65 3.31 22.13
C ASP A 45 -2.10 3.96 23.39
N ALA A 46 -2.98 4.32 24.31
CA ALA A 46 -2.60 4.87 25.61
C ALA A 46 -1.93 3.81 26.52
N ALA A 47 -2.26 2.53 26.34
CA ALA A 47 -1.69 1.45 27.12
C ALA A 47 -0.20 1.24 26.80
N ASN A 48 0.62 1.02 27.84
CA ASN A 48 2.05 0.80 27.68
C ASN A 48 2.36 -0.66 27.34
N TRP A 49 1.91 -1.13 26.19
CA TRP A 49 2.23 -2.47 25.68
C TRP A 49 3.31 -2.41 24.60
N THR A 50 3.98 -3.53 24.37
CA THR A 50 5.02 -3.69 23.36
C THR A 50 4.83 -4.99 22.59
N MET A 51 5.37 -5.06 21.37
CA MET A 51 5.25 -6.25 20.51
C MET A 51 6.01 -7.46 21.07
N SER A 52 7.04 -7.23 21.86
CA SER A 52 7.84 -8.28 22.51
C SER A 52 7.52 -8.36 23.99
N SER A 53 7.24 -9.56 24.49
CA SER A 53 7.07 -9.84 25.92
C SER A 53 8.33 -9.56 26.75
N MET A 54 9.50 -9.48 26.12
CA MET A 54 10.77 -9.14 26.76
C MET A 54 11.00 -7.64 26.92
N THR A 55 10.19 -6.80 26.29
CA THR A 55 10.28 -5.33 26.36
C THR A 55 9.23 -4.80 27.32
N ILE A 56 9.69 -4.24 28.45
CA ILE A 56 8.82 -3.83 29.55
C ILE A 56 8.09 -2.51 29.26
N LYS A 57 8.70 -1.62 28.47
CA LYS A 57 8.12 -0.29 28.13
C LYS A 57 8.55 0.18 26.76
N ARG A 58 7.74 1.04 26.17
CA ARG A 58 8.11 1.76 24.94
C ARG A 58 9.35 2.63 25.17
N ARG A 59 10.27 2.61 24.20
CA ARG A 59 11.55 3.33 24.30
C ARG A 59 11.62 4.55 23.39
N VAL A 60 10.69 4.67 22.44
CA VAL A 60 10.66 5.74 21.42
C VAL A 60 9.41 6.59 21.57
N ALA A 61 9.49 7.83 21.12
CA ALA A 61 8.32 8.70 21.01
C ALA A 61 7.26 8.07 20.13
N GLN A 62 6.00 8.25 20.50
CA GLN A 62 4.86 7.77 19.70
C GLN A 62 4.40 8.89 18.79
N LEU A 63 4.20 8.57 17.53
CA LEU A 63 3.57 9.45 16.56
C LEU A 63 2.11 9.06 16.40
N PHE A 64 1.27 10.01 16.05
CA PHE A 64 -0.10 9.75 15.65
C PHE A 64 -0.17 9.57 14.13
N CYS A 65 -1.18 8.86 13.67
CA CYS A 65 -1.63 8.88 12.28
C CYS A 65 -2.77 9.89 12.13
N ALA A 66 -3.04 10.31 10.91
CA ALA A 66 -4.24 11.07 10.62
C ALA A 66 -5.11 10.33 9.61
N ILE A 67 -6.39 10.66 9.60
CA ILE A 67 -7.38 10.00 8.75
C ILE A 67 -7.91 11.00 7.74
N THR A 68 -7.85 10.61 6.47
CA THR A 68 -8.60 11.24 5.38
C THR A 68 -9.43 10.19 4.64
N ARG A 69 -10.13 10.58 3.59
CA ARG A 69 -10.98 9.67 2.80
C ARG A 69 -10.93 10.05 1.33
N THR A 70 -11.06 9.03 0.47
CA THR A 70 -11.44 9.28 -0.93
C THR A 70 -12.86 9.83 -1.00
N ASN A 71 -13.19 10.48 -2.09
CA ASN A 71 -14.51 11.08 -2.34
C ASN A 71 -14.92 10.87 -3.81
N ALA A 72 -16.06 11.39 -4.21
CA ALA A 72 -16.58 11.23 -5.57
C ALA A 72 -15.58 11.71 -6.64
N GLN A 73 -14.95 12.87 -6.42
CA GLN A 73 -13.92 13.39 -7.35
C GLN A 73 -12.73 12.45 -7.46
N THR A 74 -12.25 11.90 -6.31
CA THR A 74 -11.18 10.88 -6.30
C THR A 74 -11.57 9.67 -7.14
N HIS A 75 -12.81 9.19 -6.94
CA HIS A 75 -13.31 8.02 -7.66
C HIS A 75 -13.42 8.27 -9.17
N ASP A 76 -13.85 9.45 -9.57
CA ASP A 76 -13.98 9.82 -11.00
C ASP A 76 -12.60 9.91 -11.68
N ILE A 77 -11.59 10.48 -11.01
CA ILE A 77 -10.20 10.50 -11.49
C ILE A 77 -9.69 9.07 -11.73
N ILE A 78 -9.93 8.16 -10.78
CA ILE A 78 -9.51 6.77 -10.90
C ILE A 78 -10.24 6.06 -12.02
N ARG A 79 -11.58 6.17 -12.09
CA ARG A 79 -12.40 5.54 -13.14
C ARG A 79 -11.98 5.97 -14.55
N ALA A 80 -11.72 7.26 -14.73
CA ALA A 80 -11.29 7.82 -16.01
C ALA A 80 -9.88 7.39 -16.44
N SER A 81 -9.14 6.71 -15.56
CA SER A 81 -7.73 6.33 -15.79
C SER A 81 -7.46 4.83 -15.63
N LEU A 82 -8.49 4.00 -15.50
CA LEU A 82 -8.34 2.54 -15.32
C LEU A 82 -7.60 1.86 -16.46
N ASP A 83 -7.79 2.32 -17.68
CA ASP A 83 -7.12 1.85 -18.89
C ASP A 83 -5.60 2.14 -18.88
N ARG A 84 -5.17 3.10 -18.10
CA ARG A 84 -3.76 3.48 -17.90
C ARG A 84 -3.07 2.71 -16.76
N SER A 85 -3.81 1.89 -16.02
CA SER A 85 -3.24 1.09 -14.91
C SER A 85 -2.64 -0.21 -15.44
N PRO A 86 -1.33 -0.48 -15.24
CA PRO A 86 -0.70 -1.75 -15.57
C PRO A 86 -1.35 -2.96 -14.90
N LEU A 87 -1.89 -2.79 -13.68
CA LEU A 87 -2.60 -3.84 -12.96
C LEU A 87 -3.93 -4.20 -13.62
N PHE A 88 -4.66 -3.21 -14.18
CA PHE A 88 -5.94 -3.39 -14.86
C PHE A 88 -5.79 -3.68 -16.36
N GLY A 89 -4.83 -3.05 -17.02
CA GLY A 89 -4.54 -3.21 -18.45
C GLY A 89 -3.91 -4.55 -18.85
N GLY A 90 -3.67 -5.46 -17.90
CA GLY A 90 -3.11 -6.78 -18.18
C GLY A 90 -1.61 -6.79 -18.46
N ALA A 91 -0.91 -5.67 -18.34
CA ALA A 91 0.54 -5.58 -18.55
C ALA A 91 1.34 -6.34 -17.46
N ILE A 92 0.74 -6.53 -16.27
CA ILE A 92 1.34 -7.25 -15.16
C ILE A 92 0.56 -8.55 -14.94
N GLN A 93 1.28 -9.67 -14.98
CA GLN A 93 0.72 -11.00 -14.77
C GLN A 93 0.68 -11.35 -13.28
N GLY A 94 -0.33 -12.12 -12.87
CA GLY A 94 -0.50 -12.60 -11.50
C GLY A 94 -1.88 -12.32 -10.94
N GLN A 95 -2.17 -12.95 -9.80
CA GLN A 95 -3.42 -12.75 -9.08
C GLN A 95 -3.21 -11.73 -7.95
N GLY A 96 -4.16 -10.83 -7.76
CA GLY A 96 -4.14 -9.94 -6.60
C GLY A 96 -4.35 -10.72 -5.30
N PRO A 97 -3.62 -10.41 -4.22
CA PRO A 97 -3.84 -11.02 -2.92
C PRO A 97 -5.22 -10.62 -2.37
N ARG A 98 -5.83 -11.52 -1.60
CA ARG A 98 -7.20 -11.36 -1.10
C ARG A 98 -7.42 -10.08 -0.27
N TYR A 99 -6.43 -9.70 0.54
CA TYR A 99 -6.56 -8.64 1.55
C TYR A 99 -5.72 -7.39 1.26
N CYS A 100 -5.14 -7.27 0.08
CA CYS A 100 -4.39 -6.08 -0.34
C CYS A 100 -4.84 -5.62 -1.74
N PRO A 101 -6.11 -5.24 -1.91
CA PRO A 101 -6.57 -4.71 -3.20
C PRO A 101 -5.96 -3.32 -3.43
N SER A 102 -5.62 -3.02 -4.68
CA SER A 102 -5.31 -1.65 -5.09
C SER A 102 -6.52 -0.72 -4.93
N ILE A 103 -6.31 0.58 -4.96
CA ILE A 103 -7.43 1.51 -4.93
C ILE A 103 -8.30 1.35 -6.18
N GLU A 104 -7.72 1.01 -7.33
CA GLU A 104 -8.45 0.70 -8.56
C GLU A 104 -9.41 -0.47 -8.35
N ASP A 105 -8.95 -1.56 -7.70
CA ASP A 105 -9.80 -2.71 -7.36
C ASP A 105 -10.94 -2.33 -6.42
N LYS A 106 -10.66 -1.48 -5.42
CA LYS A 106 -11.68 -1.01 -4.48
C LYS A 106 -12.76 -0.20 -5.19
N ILE A 107 -12.37 0.72 -6.07
CA ILE A 107 -13.31 1.55 -6.80
C ILE A 107 -14.11 0.72 -7.81
N PHE A 108 -13.49 -0.26 -8.44
CA PHE A 108 -14.19 -1.15 -9.37
C PHE A 108 -15.22 -2.04 -8.65
N ARG A 109 -14.84 -2.63 -7.50
CA ARG A 109 -15.70 -3.58 -6.77
C ARG A 109 -16.71 -2.92 -5.84
N PHE A 110 -16.37 -1.75 -5.30
CA PHE A 110 -17.14 -1.07 -4.23
C PHE A 110 -17.36 0.40 -4.57
N GLY A 111 -17.56 0.70 -5.85
CA GLY A 111 -17.72 2.07 -6.36
C GLY A 111 -18.97 2.80 -5.88
N ASP A 112 -19.92 2.09 -5.28
CA ASP A 112 -21.15 2.68 -4.69
C ASP A 112 -20.90 3.30 -3.30
N ARG A 113 -19.71 3.11 -2.72
CA ARG A 113 -19.36 3.72 -1.43
C ARG A 113 -18.99 5.19 -1.61
N ASP A 114 -19.41 6.02 -0.68
CA ASP A 114 -19.13 7.47 -0.66
C ASP A 114 -17.63 7.79 -0.54
N GLY A 115 -16.84 6.85 0.00
CA GLY A 115 -15.40 6.98 0.14
C GLY A 115 -14.75 5.81 0.85
N HIS A 116 -13.45 5.71 0.67
CA HIS A 116 -12.58 4.74 1.36
C HIS A 116 -11.67 5.48 2.32
N GLN A 117 -11.52 4.95 3.51
CA GLN A 117 -10.65 5.49 4.54
C GLN A 117 -9.18 5.37 4.11
N VAL A 118 -8.40 6.41 4.40
CA VAL A 118 -6.96 6.50 4.13
C VAL A 118 -6.27 6.93 5.41
N PHE A 119 -5.32 6.12 5.87
CA PHE A 119 -4.50 6.44 7.04
C PHE A 119 -3.21 7.10 6.57
N LEU A 120 -2.90 8.28 7.09
CA LEU A 120 -1.66 8.99 6.84
C LEU A 120 -0.67 8.60 7.94
N GLU A 121 0.23 7.70 7.61
CA GLU A 121 1.14 7.06 8.55
C GLU A 121 2.56 7.61 8.38
N PRO A 122 3.17 8.24 9.42
CA PRO A 122 4.58 8.62 9.37
C PRO A 122 5.49 7.40 9.17
N GLU A 123 6.44 7.46 8.24
CA GLU A 123 7.37 6.35 7.99
C GLU A 123 8.47 6.23 9.06
N GLY A 124 8.65 7.23 9.90
CA GLY A 124 9.63 7.21 10.98
C GLY A 124 9.75 8.53 11.72
N LEU A 125 10.49 8.52 12.83
CA LEU A 125 10.71 9.71 13.67
C LEU A 125 11.55 10.78 12.96
N ASP A 126 12.49 10.36 12.13
CA ASP A 126 13.44 11.24 11.43
C ASP A 126 13.10 11.39 9.93
N SER A 127 11.89 11.00 9.54
CA SER A 127 11.41 11.06 8.17
C SER A 127 10.24 12.04 8.03
N HIS A 128 10.24 12.83 6.97
CA HIS A 128 9.08 13.65 6.60
C HIS A 128 8.13 12.91 5.65
N LEU A 129 8.45 11.66 5.30
CA LEU A 129 7.62 10.87 4.40
C LEU A 129 6.41 10.28 5.12
N ILE A 130 5.27 10.40 4.47
CA ILE A 130 4.00 9.85 4.92
C ILE A 130 3.55 8.75 3.96
N TYR A 131 3.17 7.62 4.54
CA TYR A 131 2.59 6.48 3.86
C TYR A 131 1.06 6.57 3.91
N PRO A 132 0.37 6.90 2.80
CA PRO A 132 -1.10 6.96 2.77
C PRO A 132 -1.67 5.54 2.60
N ASN A 133 -1.82 4.83 3.70
CA ASN A 133 -2.32 3.47 3.72
C ASN A 133 -3.78 3.40 3.25
N GLY A 134 -4.05 2.49 2.32
CA GLY A 134 -5.37 2.27 1.76
C GLY A 134 -5.53 2.68 0.29
N ILE A 135 -4.54 3.34 -0.30
CA ILE A 135 -4.54 3.80 -1.71
C ILE A 135 -3.37 3.26 -2.52
N SER A 136 -2.94 2.03 -2.24
CA SER A 136 -1.97 1.34 -3.10
C SER A 136 -2.43 1.35 -4.55
N THR A 137 -1.54 1.68 -5.48
CA THR A 137 -1.91 1.91 -6.89
C THR A 137 -0.75 1.65 -7.84
N SER A 138 -1.07 1.40 -9.09
CA SER A 138 -0.12 1.38 -10.20
C SER A 138 -0.44 2.40 -11.29
N LEU A 139 -1.39 3.31 -11.05
CA LEU A 139 -1.72 4.39 -11.96
C LEU A 139 -0.49 5.27 -12.26
N PRO A 140 -0.43 5.94 -13.40
CA PRO A 140 0.64 6.90 -13.70
C PRO A 140 0.77 8.02 -12.66
N SER A 141 1.96 8.56 -12.50
CA SER A 141 2.27 9.53 -11.43
C SER A 141 1.41 10.81 -11.46
N ASP A 142 1.05 11.27 -12.67
CA ASP A 142 0.15 12.41 -12.85
C ASP A 142 -1.25 12.13 -12.29
N VAL A 143 -1.77 10.93 -12.52
CA VAL A 143 -3.07 10.49 -11.99
C VAL A 143 -3.00 10.31 -10.47
N GLN A 144 -1.91 9.73 -9.96
CA GLN A 144 -1.71 9.58 -8.53
C GLN A 144 -1.72 10.93 -7.82
N LEU A 145 -1.02 11.93 -8.36
CA LEU A 145 -0.99 13.27 -7.79
C LEU A 145 -2.37 13.93 -7.83
N ALA A 146 -3.09 13.81 -8.93
CA ALA A 146 -4.46 14.33 -9.04
C ALA A 146 -5.41 13.65 -8.03
N MET A 147 -5.29 12.32 -7.89
CA MET A 147 -6.06 11.51 -6.96
C MET A 147 -5.81 11.95 -5.50
N VAL A 148 -4.56 12.06 -5.06
CA VAL A 148 -4.28 12.45 -3.67
C VAL A 148 -4.70 13.88 -3.40
N ARG A 149 -4.52 14.81 -4.34
CA ARG A 149 -4.92 16.22 -4.18
C ARG A 149 -6.44 16.45 -4.18
N SER A 150 -7.23 15.46 -4.56
CA SER A 150 -8.69 15.52 -4.44
C SER A 150 -9.19 15.21 -3.03
N MET A 151 -8.35 14.73 -2.12
CA MET A 151 -8.72 14.36 -0.75
C MET A 151 -8.52 15.50 0.22
N LYS A 152 -9.38 15.59 1.24
CA LYS A 152 -9.33 16.60 2.29
C LYS A 152 -7.97 16.60 2.99
N GLY A 153 -7.37 17.78 3.13
CA GLY A 153 -6.08 18.00 3.77
C GLY A 153 -4.87 17.71 2.89
N LEU A 154 -5.08 17.19 1.67
CA LEU A 154 -4.03 16.85 0.72
C LEU A 154 -4.04 17.73 -0.55
N GLU A 155 -4.84 18.79 -0.60
CA GLU A 155 -5.08 19.61 -1.80
C GLU A 155 -3.79 20.24 -2.36
N ARG A 156 -2.81 20.49 -1.50
CA ARG A 156 -1.52 21.10 -1.85
C ARG A 156 -0.34 20.16 -1.62
N VAL A 157 -0.62 18.87 -1.37
CA VAL A 157 0.43 17.92 -1.02
C VAL A 157 1.43 17.73 -2.17
N GLU A 158 2.69 17.55 -1.80
CA GLU A 158 3.76 17.13 -2.70
C GLU A 158 3.97 15.61 -2.60
N MET A 159 4.04 14.98 -3.75
CA MET A 159 4.33 13.55 -3.86
C MET A 159 5.84 13.35 -4.02
N ALA A 160 6.49 12.86 -2.97
CA ALA A 160 7.94 12.65 -2.97
C ALA A 160 8.34 11.43 -3.83
N VAL A 161 7.54 10.36 -3.79
CA VAL A 161 7.74 9.14 -4.58
C VAL A 161 6.39 8.65 -5.07
N ALA A 162 6.26 8.32 -6.36
CA ALA A 162 5.06 7.70 -6.88
C ALA A 162 4.91 6.26 -6.37
N GLY A 163 3.68 5.81 -6.19
CA GLY A 163 3.35 4.40 -5.98
C GLY A 163 3.67 3.58 -7.23
N TYR A 164 3.93 2.30 -7.05
CA TYR A 164 4.30 1.39 -8.13
C TYR A 164 3.75 -0.01 -7.89
N ALA A 165 3.60 -0.76 -8.98
CA ALA A 165 3.22 -2.16 -8.91
C ALA A 165 4.38 -3.04 -8.44
N VAL A 166 4.04 -4.09 -7.70
CA VAL A 166 4.98 -5.10 -7.22
C VAL A 166 4.48 -6.47 -7.62
N GLU A 167 5.36 -7.29 -8.16
CA GLU A 167 5.10 -8.70 -8.43
C GLU A 167 5.91 -9.56 -7.44
N TYR A 168 5.26 -10.57 -6.88
CA TYR A 168 5.87 -11.50 -5.93
C TYR A 168 5.86 -12.90 -6.51
N ASP A 169 7.03 -13.50 -6.64
CA ASP A 169 7.13 -14.94 -6.81
C ASP A 169 7.09 -15.60 -5.43
N TYR A 170 6.29 -16.65 -5.27
CA TYR A 170 6.17 -17.39 -4.03
C TYR A 170 6.05 -18.89 -4.30
N ILE A 171 6.49 -19.69 -3.34
CA ILE A 171 6.29 -21.14 -3.38
C ILE A 171 4.84 -21.43 -2.92
N ASP A 172 4.10 -22.22 -3.70
CA ASP A 172 2.75 -22.61 -3.33
C ASP A 172 2.76 -23.28 -1.94
N PRO A 173 2.05 -22.74 -0.94
CA PRO A 173 2.06 -23.30 0.42
C PRO A 173 1.54 -24.73 0.50
N ARG A 174 0.83 -25.21 -0.50
CA ARG A 174 0.40 -26.63 -0.59
C ARG A 174 1.58 -27.59 -0.83
N ALA A 175 2.75 -27.08 -1.22
CA ALA A 175 3.97 -27.85 -1.30
C ALA A 175 4.68 -28.04 0.05
N LEU A 176 4.15 -27.47 1.11
CA LEU A 176 4.70 -27.61 2.45
C LEU A 176 4.02 -28.74 3.19
N ASP A 177 4.78 -29.47 4.01
CA ASP A 177 4.26 -30.42 4.97
C ASP A 177 3.74 -29.73 6.26
N ARG A 178 3.27 -30.52 7.24
CA ARG A 178 2.77 -29.97 8.51
C ARG A 178 3.84 -29.29 9.37
N SER A 179 5.13 -29.53 9.10
CA SER A 179 6.26 -28.87 9.75
C SER A 179 6.74 -27.65 9.00
N LEU A 180 6.02 -27.22 7.96
CA LEU A 180 6.32 -26.12 7.05
C LEU A 180 7.61 -26.33 6.24
N LYS A 181 8.00 -27.58 6.02
CA LYS A 181 9.10 -27.94 5.13
C LYS A 181 8.55 -28.26 3.74
N ILE A 182 9.37 -28.00 2.72
CA ILE A 182 9.04 -28.39 1.35
C ILE A 182 9.01 -29.91 1.28
N GLN A 183 7.94 -30.46 0.70
CA GLN A 183 7.86 -31.88 0.39
C GLN A 183 8.79 -32.19 -0.77
N GLY A 184 9.85 -32.94 -0.50
CA GLY A 184 10.84 -33.39 -1.48
C GLY A 184 10.58 -34.82 -1.89
#